data_d4e74f90f407ab7d48a4fb876e8c3caa
#
_entry.id   d4e74f90f407ab7d48a4fb876e8c3caa
#
_cell.length_a   1.000
_cell.length_b   1.000
_cell.length_c   1.000
_cell.angle_alpha   90.00
_cell.angle_beta   90.00
_cell.angle_gamma   90.00
#
_symmetry.space_group_name_H-M   'P 1'
#
loop_
_entity.id
_entity.type
_entity.pdbx_description
1 polymer ?
#
loop_
_entity_poly.entity_id
_entity_poly.type
_entity_poly.pdbx_seq_one_letter_code
_entity_poly.pdbx_strand_id
1 'polypeptide(L)'
;MGRISYMHFKDIDPAVKASVIKNRTGFYDACGQGIFCNLGNGDVDFPAVRKLLEDAEFEGWCTVEQDCDPTLDVSPLDDARANRSYLQSIGFN
;
A
#
# COMPACT_ATOMS: atom_id res chain seq x y z
N MET A 1 15.24 9.82 12.38
CA MET A 1 14.90 8.48 11.81
C MET A 1 15.81 7.35 12.28
N GLY A 2 16.65 7.58 13.23
CA GLY A 2 17.65 6.60 13.67
C GLY A 2 17.11 5.28 14.25
N ARG A 3 15.80 5.17 14.48
CA ARG A 3 15.18 3.97 15.05
C ARG A 3 14.46 3.11 14.02
N ILE A 4 14.35 3.57 12.77
CA ILE A 4 13.61 2.86 11.72
C ILE A 4 14.62 2.19 10.81
N SER A 5 14.56 0.85 10.72
CA SER A 5 15.48 0.06 9.90
C SER A 5 14.85 -0.38 8.58
N TYR A 6 13.53 -0.56 8.53
CA TYR A 6 12.79 -0.81 7.29
C TYR A 6 11.32 -0.48 7.47
N MET A 7 10.57 -0.43 6.38
CA MET A 7 9.17 -0.02 6.36
C MET A 7 8.32 -0.94 5.51
N HIS A 8 7.03 -0.98 5.82
CA HIS A 8 6.01 -1.56 4.96
C HIS A 8 5.17 -0.45 4.34
N PHE A 9 4.97 -0.54 3.04
CA PHE A 9 4.07 0.34 2.29
C PHE A 9 2.78 -0.39 1.97
N LYS A 10 1.66 0.18 2.36
CA LYS A 10 0.34 -0.36 2.12
C LYS A 10 -0.62 0.79 1.83
N ASP A 11 -1.50 0.63 0.87
CA ASP A 11 -2.46 1.67 0.51
C ASP A 11 -3.90 1.16 0.65
N ILE A 12 -4.81 2.07 0.92
CA ILE A 12 -6.20 1.76 1.24
C ILE A 12 -7.12 2.53 0.31
N ASP A 13 -8.07 1.83 -0.32
CA ASP A 13 -9.09 2.43 -1.15
C ASP A 13 -10.08 3.22 -0.26
N PRO A 14 -10.20 4.54 -0.44
CA PRO A 14 -11.02 5.37 0.44
C PRO A 14 -12.52 5.06 0.34
N ALA A 15 -13.03 4.65 -0.81
CA ALA A 15 -14.43 4.32 -0.98
C ALA A 15 -14.77 3.01 -0.25
N VAL A 16 -13.93 1.99 -0.39
CA VAL A 16 -14.09 0.73 0.34
C VAL A 16 -13.94 0.95 1.85
N LYS A 17 -12.96 1.75 2.25
CA LYS A 17 -12.75 2.12 3.66
C LYS A 17 -14.01 2.74 4.26
N ALA A 18 -14.65 3.69 3.58
CA ALA A 18 -15.86 4.32 4.06
C ALA A 18 -17.00 3.32 4.26
N SER A 19 -17.17 2.39 3.32
CA SER A 19 -18.16 1.31 3.40
C SER A 19 -17.87 0.36 4.56
N VAL A 20 -16.60 -0.01 4.74
CA VAL A 20 -16.16 -0.91 5.82
C VAL A 20 -16.43 -0.30 7.19
N ILE A 21 -16.15 0.99 7.37
CA ILE A 21 -16.41 1.70 8.62
C ILE A 21 -17.90 1.77 8.89
N LYS A 22 -18.69 2.17 7.89
CA LYS A 22 -20.14 2.30 8.00
C LYS A 22 -20.81 0.98 8.39
N ASN A 23 -20.39 -0.12 7.79
CA ASN A 23 -21.00 -1.43 7.97
C ASN A 23 -20.29 -2.27 9.04
N ARG A 24 -19.25 -1.74 9.69
CA ARG A 24 -18.44 -2.46 10.70
C ARG A 24 -17.95 -3.80 10.19
N THR A 25 -17.48 -3.82 8.94
CA THR A 25 -17.00 -5.01 8.26
C THR A 25 -15.71 -5.52 8.91
N GLY A 26 -15.60 -6.83 9.13
CA GLY A 26 -14.39 -7.43 9.65
C GLY A 26 -13.24 -7.44 8.65
N PHE A 27 -12.04 -7.72 9.13
CA PHE A 27 -10.81 -7.64 8.33
C PHE A 27 -10.85 -8.51 7.07
N TYR A 28 -11.21 -9.79 7.21
CA TYR A 28 -11.21 -10.70 6.06
C TYR A 28 -12.24 -10.32 5.00
N ASP A 29 -13.43 -9.91 5.43
CA ASP A 29 -14.45 -9.43 4.51
C ASP A 29 -14.03 -8.13 3.83
N ALA A 30 -13.35 -7.24 4.56
CA ALA A 30 -12.81 -6.02 4.00
C ALA A 30 -11.74 -6.31 2.92
N CYS A 31 -10.87 -7.30 3.15
CA CYS A 31 -9.91 -7.75 2.13
C CYS A 31 -10.63 -8.25 0.87
N GLY A 32 -11.71 -9.01 1.04
CA GLY A 32 -12.54 -9.50 -0.06
C GLY A 32 -13.24 -8.39 -0.84
N GLN A 33 -13.48 -7.25 -0.21
CA GLN A 33 -14.06 -6.06 -0.85
C GLN A 33 -13.01 -5.18 -1.53
N GLY A 34 -11.72 -5.52 -1.43
CA GLY A 34 -10.64 -4.78 -2.06
C GLY A 34 -10.21 -3.53 -1.30
N ILE A 35 -10.28 -3.55 0.04
CA ILE A 35 -9.87 -2.38 0.85
C ILE A 35 -8.39 -2.03 0.64
N PHE A 36 -7.54 -3.04 0.45
CA PHE A 36 -6.13 -2.80 0.11
C PHE A 36 -6.00 -2.72 -1.40
N CYS A 37 -5.56 -1.58 -1.88
CA CYS A 37 -5.43 -1.30 -3.30
C CYS A 37 -3.97 -1.18 -3.73
N ASN A 38 -3.74 -1.08 -5.02
CA ASN A 38 -2.41 -0.80 -5.55
C ASN A 38 -1.93 0.56 -5.03
N LEU A 39 -0.63 0.65 -4.76
CA LEU A 39 -0.01 1.89 -4.29
C LEU A 39 -0.29 3.03 -5.28
N GLY A 40 -0.64 4.18 -4.75
CA GLY A 40 -0.98 5.35 -5.54
C GLY A 40 -2.47 5.49 -5.84
N ASN A 41 -3.26 4.42 -5.65
CA ASN A 41 -4.70 4.45 -5.89
C ASN A 41 -5.53 4.71 -4.63
N GLY A 42 -4.87 4.88 -3.49
CA GLY A 42 -5.53 5.07 -2.20
C GLY A 42 -5.20 6.39 -1.53
N ASP A 43 -5.35 6.40 -0.20
CA ASP A 43 -5.23 7.61 0.63
C ASP A 43 -3.79 8.02 0.96
N VAL A 44 -2.83 7.12 0.83
CA VAL A 44 -1.45 7.43 1.24
C VAL A 44 -0.74 8.26 0.17
N ASP A 45 -0.16 9.38 0.59
CA ASP A 45 0.65 10.24 -0.29
C ASP A 45 2.09 9.73 -0.33
N PHE A 46 2.36 8.77 -1.21
CA PHE A 46 3.69 8.17 -1.35
C PHE A 46 4.76 9.14 -1.86
N PRO A 47 4.47 10.09 -2.77
CA PRO A 47 5.46 11.11 -3.10
C PRO A 47 5.93 11.91 -1.89
N ALA A 48 5.02 12.27 -0.98
CA ALA A 48 5.37 12.95 0.27
C ALA A 48 6.18 12.06 1.19
N VAL A 49 5.83 10.76 1.29
CA VAL A 49 6.59 9.77 2.06
C VAL A 49 8.02 9.67 1.51
N ARG A 50 8.17 9.56 0.19
CA ARG A 50 9.49 9.50 -0.45
C ARG A 50 10.34 10.70 -0.09
N LYS A 51 9.77 11.89 -0.20
CA LYS A 51 10.48 13.13 0.12
C LYS A 51 10.94 13.15 1.59
N LEU A 52 10.07 12.73 2.51
CA LEU A 52 10.40 12.65 3.92
C LEU A 52 11.57 11.70 4.18
N LEU A 53 11.56 10.52 3.53
CA LEU A 53 12.63 9.53 3.67
C LEU A 53 13.95 10.03 3.08
N GLU A 54 13.90 10.72 1.94
CA GLU A 54 15.06 11.33 1.31
C GLU A 54 15.66 12.42 2.20
N ASP A 55 14.84 13.32 2.72
CA ASP A 55 15.28 14.39 3.61
C ASP A 55 15.89 13.86 4.90
N ALA A 56 15.40 12.73 5.39
CA ALA A 56 15.92 12.05 6.57
C ALA A 56 17.12 11.13 6.28
N GLU A 57 17.55 11.06 5.02
CA GLU A 57 18.65 10.19 4.57
C GLU A 57 18.44 8.72 4.98
N PHE A 58 17.19 8.25 4.85
CA PHE A 58 16.85 6.87 5.19
C PHE A 58 17.51 5.89 4.23
N GLU A 59 18.21 4.90 4.81
CA GLU A 59 18.77 3.76 4.08
C GLU A 59 18.16 2.48 4.66
N GLY A 60 17.55 1.68 3.81
CA GLY A 60 16.92 0.43 4.24
C GLY A 60 15.92 -0.07 3.23
N TRP A 61 15.20 -1.10 3.61
CA TRP A 61 14.22 -1.75 2.77
C TRP A 61 12.83 -1.15 2.99
N CYS A 62 12.11 -0.95 1.89
CA CYS A 62 10.69 -0.63 1.89
C CYS A 62 9.96 -1.79 1.24
N THR A 63 9.20 -2.53 2.02
CA THR A 63 8.46 -3.69 1.57
C THR A 63 7.03 -3.29 1.23
N VAL A 64 6.57 -3.65 0.04
CA VAL A 64 5.16 -3.46 -0.34
C VAL A 64 4.35 -4.60 0.23
N GLU A 65 3.27 -4.26 0.92
CA GLU A 65 2.32 -5.21 1.49
C GLU A 65 0.92 -4.91 0.95
N GLN A 66 0.26 -5.94 0.42
CA GLN A 66 -1.10 -5.82 -0.09
C GLN A 66 -1.83 -7.13 0.15
N ASP A 67 -2.65 -7.16 1.19
CA ASP A 67 -3.47 -8.33 1.50
C ASP A 67 -4.63 -8.45 0.51
N CYS A 68 -4.92 -9.68 0.10
CA CYS A 68 -6.04 -9.98 -0.77
C CYS A 68 -6.70 -11.29 -0.35
N ASP A 69 -7.92 -11.52 -0.81
CA ASP A 69 -8.61 -12.78 -0.61
C ASP A 69 -8.13 -13.79 -1.68
N PRO A 70 -7.42 -14.86 -1.28
CA PRO A 70 -6.87 -15.81 -2.25
C PRO A 70 -7.93 -16.67 -2.95
N THR A 71 -9.18 -16.63 -2.45
CA THR A 71 -10.30 -17.36 -3.09
C THR A 71 -10.94 -16.60 -4.25
N LEU A 72 -10.61 -15.31 -4.40
CA LEU A 72 -11.11 -14.48 -5.49
C LEU A 72 -10.18 -14.55 -6.70
N ASP A 73 -10.73 -14.20 -7.87
CA ASP A 73 -9.95 -14.12 -9.12
C ASP A 73 -9.14 -12.81 -9.15
N VAL A 74 -8.05 -12.81 -8.41
CA VAL A 74 -7.12 -11.69 -8.32
C VAL A 74 -5.73 -12.14 -8.74
N SER A 75 -4.91 -11.22 -9.23
CA SER A 75 -3.53 -11.51 -9.63
C SER A 75 -2.54 -10.76 -8.74
N PRO A 76 -2.04 -11.38 -7.65
CA PRO A 76 -1.03 -10.75 -6.80
C PRO A 76 0.24 -10.36 -7.54
N LEU A 77 0.61 -11.12 -8.59
CA LEU A 77 1.78 -10.81 -9.40
C LEU A 77 1.59 -9.52 -10.21
N ASP A 78 0.42 -9.33 -10.81
CA ASP A 78 0.11 -8.11 -11.55
C ASP A 78 0.07 -6.90 -10.61
N ASP A 79 -0.49 -7.07 -9.41
CA ASP A 79 -0.50 -6.03 -8.38
C ASP A 79 0.93 -5.68 -7.94
N ALA A 80 1.78 -6.67 -7.72
CA ALA A 80 3.18 -6.45 -7.35
C ALA A 80 3.94 -5.69 -8.44
N ARG A 81 3.71 -6.04 -9.70
CA ARG A 81 4.32 -5.33 -10.84
C ARG A 81 3.85 -3.89 -10.94
N ALA A 82 2.55 -3.67 -10.79
CA ALA A 82 1.98 -2.32 -10.79
C ALA A 82 2.53 -1.48 -9.65
N ASN A 83 2.63 -2.03 -8.45
CA ASN A 83 3.19 -1.36 -7.28
C ASN A 83 4.65 -0.97 -7.50
N ARG A 84 5.45 -1.88 -8.04
CA ARG A 84 6.85 -1.59 -8.37
C ARG A 84 6.97 -0.48 -9.39
N SER A 85 6.20 -0.55 -10.47
CA SER A 85 6.21 0.47 -11.52
C SER A 85 5.82 1.85 -10.97
N TYR A 86 4.79 1.89 -10.12
CA TYR A 86 4.39 3.13 -9.48
C TYR A 86 5.51 3.72 -8.62
N LEU A 87 6.11 2.92 -7.75
CA LEU A 87 7.21 3.39 -6.88
C LEU A 87 8.41 3.87 -7.69
N GLN A 88 8.76 3.19 -8.77
CA GLN A 88 9.83 3.64 -9.66
C GLN A 88 9.47 4.98 -10.31
N SER A 89 8.21 5.19 -10.68
CA SER A 89 7.75 6.44 -11.31
C SER A 89 7.87 7.65 -10.39
N ILE A 90 7.80 7.46 -9.08
CA ILE A 90 7.95 8.54 -8.10
C ILE A 90 9.35 8.59 -7.47
N GLY A 91 10.29 7.79 -7.95
CA GLY A 91 11.70 7.88 -7.62
C GLY A 91 12.28 6.85 -6.66
N PHE A 92 11.52 5.83 -6.27
CA PHE A 92 12.08 4.68 -5.56
C PHE A 92 12.79 3.74 -6.54
N ASN A 93 13.85 3.11 -6.07
CA ASN A 93 14.63 2.18 -6.90
C ASN A 93 14.13 0.74 -6.79
#